data_e42cde64dd31a40a499785a27d1d8673
#
_entry.id   e42cde64dd31a40a499785a27d1d8673
#
_cell.length_a   1.000
_cell.length_b   1.000
_cell.length_c   1.000
_cell.angle_alpha   90.00
_cell.angle_beta   90.00
_cell.angle_gamma   90.00
#
_symmetry.space_group_name_H-M   'P 1'
#
loop_
_entity.id
_entity.type
_entity.pdbx_description
1 polymer ?
#
loop_
_entity_poly.entity_id
_entity_poly.type
_entity_poly.pdbx_seq_one_letter_code
_entity_poly.pdbx_strand_id
1 'polypeptide(L)'
;MSIVIITGSNGLVGSEAVNFFHDRGFDIIGIDNDLRKFFFGNNSSTSWVKSKLIKRNKNFKHFNIDIRNKVSLEKLFKKYSKKIVLIIHCAAQPSHDYGKNFPRIDFDINASGTLNLLELTKKYSFDSP
;
A
#
# COMPACT_ATOMS: atom_id res chain seq x y z
N MET A 1 8.55 9.65 -16.26
CA MET A 1 7.64 9.45 -15.13
C MET A 1 8.03 8.14 -14.43
N SER A 2 8.64 8.24 -13.27
CA SER A 2 9.08 7.10 -12.46
C SER A 2 8.16 6.99 -11.25
N ILE A 3 7.50 5.84 -11.11
CA ILE A 3 6.46 5.61 -10.11
C ILE A 3 6.99 4.73 -8.99
N VAL A 4 6.79 5.18 -7.75
CA VAL A 4 6.97 4.37 -6.55
C VAL A 4 5.59 3.94 -6.03
N ILE A 5 5.37 2.64 -5.88
CA ILE A 5 4.17 2.09 -5.24
C ILE A 5 4.46 1.91 -3.74
N ILE A 6 3.57 2.42 -2.89
CA ILE A 6 3.69 2.29 -1.44
C ILE A 6 2.39 1.70 -0.90
N THR A 7 2.42 0.48 -0.39
CA THR A 7 1.28 -0.12 0.30
C THR A 7 1.31 0.24 1.78
N GLY A 8 0.14 0.34 2.41
CA GLY A 8 0.05 0.88 3.77
C GLY A 8 0.42 2.37 3.83
N SER A 9 0.15 3.10 2.75
CA SER A 9 0.59 4.48 2.55
C SER A 9 0.11 5.47 3.60
N ASN A 10 -0.97 5.16 4.32
CA ASN A 10 -1.51 6.01 5.37
C ASN A 10 -1.01 5.62 6.77
N GLY A 11 -0.23 4.53 6.89
CA GLY A 11 0.41 4.12 8.13
C GLY A 11 1.63 4.96 8.48
N LEU A 12 2.22 4.70 9.65
CA LEU A 12 3.38 5.45 10.16
C LEU A 12 4.56 5.40 9.16
N VAL A 13 5.02 4.21 8.81
CA VAL A 13 6.16 4.03 7.90
C VAL A 13 5.80 4.42 6.46
N GLY A 14 4.61 3.98 5.99
CA GLY A 14 4.17 4.25 4.62
C GLY A 14 4.03 5.74 4.32
N SER A 15 3.50 6.53 5.25
CA SER A 15 3.33 7.98 5.05
C SER A 15 4.67 8.73 4.99
N GLU A 16 5.65 8.30 5.77
CA GLU A 16 7.02 8.85 5.70
C GLU A 16 7.68 8.47 4.36
N ALA A 17 7.51 7.24 3.90
CA ALA A 17 7.99 6.83 2.59
C ALA A 17 7.34 7.64 1.46
N VAL A 18 6.03 7.93 1.52
CA VAL A 18 5.35 8.82 0.55
C VAL A 18 6.05 10.16 0.48
N ASN A 19 6.26 10.82 1.61
CA ASN A 19 6.90 12.13 1.67
C ASN A 19 8.35 12.06 1.15
N PHE A 20 9.12 11.08 1.59
CA PHE A 20 10.52 10.91 1.23
C PHE A 20 10.73 10.78 -0.29
N PHE A 21 9.97 9.92 -0.95
CA PHE A 21 10.11 9.70 -2.39
C PHE A 21 9.48 10.81 -3.23
N HIS A 22 8.36 11.39 -2.76
CA HIS A 22 7.79 12.56 -3.42
C HIS A 22 8.78 13.74 -3.45
N ASP A 23 9.45 14.02 -2.33
CA ASP A 23 10.42 15.13 -2.25
C ASP A 23 11.68 14.89 -3.12
N ARG A 24 11.87 13.66 -3.62
CA ARG A 24 12.91 13.27 -4.60
C ARG A 24 12.42 13.24 -6.05
N GLY A 25 11.20 13.73 -6.29
CA GLY A 25 10.66 13.91 -7.65
C GLY A 25 9.98 12.68 -8.23
N PHE A 26 9.69 11.64 -7.43
CA PHE A 26 8.92 10.49 -7.90
C PHE A 26 7.42 10.78 -7.90
N ASP A 27 6.71 10.16 -8.82
CA ASP A 27 5.26 10.03 -8.75
C ASP A 27 4.90 8.89 -7.79
N ILE A 28 3.98 9.14 -6.86
CA ILE A 28 3.68 8.17 -5.81
C ILE A 28 2.27 7.60 -5.99
N ILE A 29 2.19 6.28 -5.96
CA ILE A 29 0.93 5.54 -5.84
C ILE A 29 0.85 4.93 -4.44
N GLY A 30 -0.04 5.47 -3.63
CA GLY A 30 -0.35 4.93 -2.32
C GLY A 30 -1.52 3.97 -2.37
N ILE A 31 -1.35 2.80 -1.77
CA ILE A 31 -2.38 1.77 -1.61
C ILE A 31 -2.65 1.59 -0.12
N ASP A 32 -3.89 1.84 0.28
CA ASP A 32 -4.31 1.68 1.68
C ASP A 32 -5.84 1.57 1.73
N ASN A 33 -6.38 0.69 2.56
CA ASN A 33 -7.82 0.50 2.74
C ASN A 33 -8.31 0.84 4.15
N ASP A 34 -7.48 1.50 4.97
CA ASP A 34 -7.80 1.88 6.35
C ASP A 34 -8.24 0.71 7.25
N LEU A 35 -7.62 -0.47 7.08
CA LEU A 35 -7.89 -1.65 7.93
C LEU A 35 -7.58 -1.39 9.40
N ARG A 36 -6.77 -0.40 9.73
CA ARG A 36 -6.54 -0.01 11.11
C ARG A 36 -7.85 0.35 11.83
N LYS A 37 -8.77 1.02 11.13
CA LYS A 37 -10.12 1.31 11.63
C LYS A 37 -10.90 0.05 11.96
N PHE A 38 -10.79 -1.00 11.13
CA PHE A 38 -11.43 -2.28 11.37
C PHE A 38 -10.90 -2.99 12.63
N PHE A 39 -9.58 -2.97 12.84
CA PHE A 39 -8.97 -3.68 13.97
C PHE A 39 -9.08 -2.93 15.30
N PHE A 40 -9.05 -1.59 15.28
CA PHE A 40 -8.94 -0.77 16.50
C PHE A 40 -10.07 0.24 16.69
N GLY A 41 -11.10 0.23 15.84
CA GLY A 41 -12.25 1.14 15.90
C GLY A 41 -12.05 2.47 15.17
N ASN A 42 -13.13 3.25 15.12
CA ASN A 42 -13.23 4.46 14.31
C ASN A 42 -12.14 5.52 14.62
N ASN A 43 -11.76 5.65 15.89
CA ASN A 43 -10.75 6.63 16.33
C ASN A 43 -9.33 6.28 15.83
N SER A 44 -9.14 5.06 15.35
CA SER A 44 -7.86 4.60 14.80
C SER A 44 -7.75 4.73 13.28
N SER A 45 -8.76 5.30 12.63
CA SER A 45 -8.74 5.56 11.19
C SER A 45 -7.54 6.41 10.78
N THR A 46 -6.91 6.04 9.67
CA THR A 46 -5.79 6.78 9.06
C THR A 46 -6.24 7.73 7.94
N SER A 47 -7.55 7.97 7.81
CA SER A 47 -8.11 8.86 6.77
C SER A 47 -7.57 10.30 6.85
N TRP A 48 -7.25 10.79 8.03
CA TRP A 48 -6.64 12.10 8.24
C TRP A 48 -5.22 12.18 7.66
N VAL A 49 -4.44 11.08 7.75
CA VAL A 49 -3.11 10.99 7.12
C VAL A 49 -3.25 11.05 5.61
N LYS A 50 -4.19 10.28 5.03
CA LYS A 50 -4.50 10.33 3.60
C LYS A 50 -4.78 11.77 3.14
N SER A 51 -5.63 12.48 3.86
CA SER A 51 -5.97 13.87 3.53
C SER A 51 -4.75 14.80 3.55
N LYS A 52 -3.88 14.65 4.54
CA LYS A 52 -2.61 15.38 4.61
C LYS A 52 -1.69 15.07 3.44
N LEU A 53 -1.54 13.79 3.11
CA LEU A 53 -0.68 13.36 1.99
C LEU A 53 -1.16 13.92 0.65
N ILE A 54 -2.47 13.86 0.38
CA ILE A 54 -3.05 14.42 -0.85
C ILE A 54 -2.83 15.93 -0.93
N LYS A 55 -3.02 16.63 0.19
CA LYS A 55 -2.83 18.09 0.24
C LYS A 55 -1.36 18.51 0.05
N ARG A 56 -0.41 17.76 0.63
CA ARG A 56 1.01 18.09 0.60
C ARG A 56 1.68 17.69 -0.71
N ASN A 57 1.34 16.53 -1.24
CA ASN A 57 2.10 15.86 -2.30
C ASN A 57 1.33 15.89 -3.63
N LYS A 58 1.66 16.82 -4.52
CA LYS A 58 0.94 17.03 -5.79
C LYS A 58 0.94 15.79 -6.71
N ASN A 59 2.00 14.99 -6.68
CA ASN A 59 2.15 13.78 -7.50
C ASN A 59 1.79 12.50 -6.73
N PHE A 60 1.02 12.60 -5.65
CA PHE A 60 0.52 11.48 -4.89
C PHE A 60 -0.89 11.10 -5.35
N LYS A 61 -1.08 9.83 -5.70
CA LYS A 61 -2.39 9.24 -6.03
C LYS A 61 -2.70 8.13 -5.06
N HIS A 62 -3.82 8.24 -4.36
CA HIS A 62 -4.28 7.22 -3.43
C HIS A 62 -5.29 6.28 -4.08
N PHE A 63 -5.12 4.98 -3.82
CA PHE A 63 -6.05 3.93 -4.22
C PHE A 63 -6.52 3.16 -2.98
N ASN A 64 -7.84 3.10 -2.81
CA ASN A 64 -8.45 2.28 -1.78
C ASN A 64 -8.54 0.83 -2.28
N ILE A 65 -7.47 0.08 -2.07
CA ILE A 65 -7.35 -1.32 -2.49
C ILE A 65 -6.87 -2.15 -1.30
N ASP A 66 -7.55 -3.27 -1.08
CA ASP A 66 -7.07 -4.32 -0.19
C ASP A 66 -6.01 -5.16 -0.92
N ILE A 67 -4.84 -5.38 -0.30
CA ILE A 67 -3.75 -6.16 -0.91
C ILE A 67 -4.12 -7.63 -1.15
N ARG A 68 -5.17 -8.14 -0.50
CA ARG A 68 -5.75 -9.46 -0.78
C ARG A 68 -6.51 -9.49 -2.10
N ASN A 69 -6.97 -8.34 -2.61
CA ASN A 69 -7.70 -8.25 -3.87
C ASN A 69 -6.74 -8.18 -5.05
N LYS A 70 -6.29 -9.35 -5.50
CA LYS A 70 -5.33 -9.50 -6.60
C LYS A 70 -5.83 -8.87 -7.90
N VAL A 71 -7.13 -8.97 -8.19
CA VAL A 71 -7.73 -8.39 -9.43
C VAL A 71 -7.59 -6.88 -9.46
N SER A 72 -7.90 -6.20 -8.34
CA SER A 72 -7.76 -4.74 -8.25
C SER A 72 -6.30 -4.30 -8.30
N LEU A 73 -5.40 -5.02 -7.64
CA LEU A 73 -3.96 -4.79 -7.73
C LEU A 73 -3.45 -4.98 -9.17
N GLU A 74 -3.86 -6.06 -9.84
CA GLU A 74 -3.43 -6.36 -11.20
C GLU A 74 -3.82 -5.26 -12.19
N LYS A 75 -5.04 -4.72 -12.10
CA LYS A 75 -5.45 -3.57 -12.91
C LYS A 75 -4.52 -2.38 -12.74
N LEU A 76 -4.10 -2.09 -11.51
CA LEU A 76 -3.18 -1.01 -11.20
C LEU A 76 -1.78 -1.30 -11.76
N PHE A 77 -1.21 -2.47 -11.50
CA PHE A 77 0.09 -2.87 -12.02
C PHE A 77 0.13 -2.87 -13.55
N LYS A 78 -0.89 -3.41 -14.21
CA LYS A 78 -1.01 -3.39 -15.67
C LYS A 78 -1.05 -1.97 -16.25
N LYS A 79 -1.79 -1.08 -15.58
CA LYS A 79 -1.92 0.33 -16.01
C LYS A 79 -0.59 1.07 -15.99
N TYR A 80 0.24 0.84 -14.98
CA TYR A 80 1.48 1.58 -14.78
C TYR A 80 2.73 0.82 -15.23
N SER A 81 2.71 -0.52 -15.17
CA SER A 81 3.69 -1.45 -15.74
C SER A 81 5.15 -0.94 -15.64
N LYS A 82 5.83 -0.77 -16.75
CA LYS A 82 7.25 -0.35 -16.85
C LYS A 82 7.56 1.03 -16.23
N LYS A 83 6.56 1.81 -15.85
CA LYS A 83 6.77 3.07 -15.12
C LYS A 83 7.02 2.87 -13.63
N ILE A 84 6.66 1.69 -13.11
CA ILE A 84 6.92 1.32 -11.72
C ILE A 84 8.41 1.02 -11.59
N VAL A 85 9.09 1.74 -10.72
CA VAL A 85 10.55 1.61 -10.50
C VAL A 85 10.89 1.11 -9.10
N LEU A 86 9.92 1.13 -8.17
CA LEU A 86 10.13 0.66 -6.80
C LEU A 86 8.78 0.32 -6.16
N ILE A 87 8.74 -0.75 -5.36
CA ILE A 87 7.60 -1.10 -4.52
C ILE A 87 8.04 -1.13 -3.05
N ILE A 88 7.35 -0.37 -2.20
CA ILE A 88 7.58 -0.36 -0.76
C ILE A 88 6.33 -0.95 -0.10
N HIS A 89 6.49 -2.12 0.49
CA HIS A 89 5.39 -2.85 1.09
C HIS A 89 5.34 -2.64 2.60
N CYS A 90 4.45 -1.74 3.06
CA CYS A 90 4.21 -1.44 4.48
C CYS A 90 2.84 -1.93 4.96
N ALA A 91 1.96 -2.36 4.06
CA ALA A 91 0.64 -2.87 4.44
C ALA A 91 0.79 -4.21 5.18
N ALA A 92 0.20 -4.29 6.36
CA ALA A 92 0.22 -5.49 7.19
C ALA A 92 -1.01 -5.51 8.11
N GLN A 93 -1.31 -6.68 8.68
CA GLN A 93 -2.27 -6.79 9.78
C GLN A 93 -1.57 -6.33 11.08
N PRO A 94 -2.03 -5.23 11.71
CA PRO A 94 -1.27 -4.58 12.79
C PRO A 94 -1.63 -5.06 14.20
N SER A 95 -2.64 -5.92 14.37
CA SER A 95 -3.16 -6.33 15.67
C SER A 95 -2.71 -7.73 16.08
N HIS A 96 -1.78 -7.81 17.02
CA HIS A 96 -1.32 -9.08 17.58
C HIS A 96 -2.47 -9.93 18.15
N ASP A 97 -3.34 -9.32 18.94
CA ASP A 97 -4.45 -10.05 19.59
C ASP A 97 -5.48 -10.53 18.57
N TYR A 98 -5.73 -9.73 17.53
CA TYR A 98 -6.62 -10.14 16.46
C TYR A 98 -6.03 -11.32 15.67
N GLY A 99 -4.74 -11.29 15.36
CA GLY A 99 -4.04 -12.39 14.68
C GLY A 99 -4.08 -13.70 15.47
N LYS A 100 -3.94 -13.63 16.79
CA LYS A 100 -4.07 -14.79 17.67
C LYS A 100 -5.46 -15.44 17.57
N ASN A 101 -6.52 -14.63 17.53
CA ASN A 101 -7.91 -15.13 17.51
C ASN A 101 -8.40 -15.49 16.10
N PHE A 102 -7.84 -14.84 15.07
CA PHE A 102 -8.24 -15.00 13.67
C PHE A 102 -7.02 -15.20 12.76
N PRO A 103 -6.25 -16.29 12.93
CA PRO A 103 -4.98 -16.50 12.25
C PRO A 103 -5.11 -16.58 10.71
N ARG A 104 -6.29 -16.98 10.21
CA ARG A 104 -6.54 -17.02 8.77
C ARG A 104 -6.51 -15.60 8.15
N ILE A 105 -7.13 -14.63 8.81
CA ILE A 105 -7.13 -13.23 8.34
C ILE A 105 -5.72 -12.65 8.40
N ASP A 106 -4.98 -12.97 9.46
CA ASP A 106 -3.58 -12.59 9.61
C ASP A 106 -2.72 -13.12 8.45
N PHE A 107 -2.85 -14.41 8.16
CA PHE A 107 -2.17 -15.06 7.04
C PHE A 107 -2.54 -14.45 5.68
N ASP A 108 -3.85 -14.23 5.45
CA ASP A 108 -4.34 -13.71 4.17
C ASP A 108 -3.82 -12.29 3.89
N ILE A 109 -3.69 -11.45 4.91
CA ILE A 109 -3.12 -10.11 4.74
C ILE A 109 -1.61 -10.18 4.61
N ASN A 110 -0.91 -10.80 5.55
CA ASN A 110 0.55 -10.72 5.64
C ASN A 110 1.25 -11.64 4.63
N ALA A 111 0.74 -12.86 4.39
CA ALA A 111 1.36 -13.81 3.48
C ALA A 111 0.76 -13.72 2.08
N SER A 112 -0.56 -13.93 1.93
CA SER A 112 -1.20 -13.94 0.60
C SER A 112 -1.17 -12.56 -0.05
N GLY A 113 -1.35 -11.49 0.72
CA GLY A 113 -1.22 -10.11 0.22
C GLY A 113 0.18 -9.80 -0.29
N THR A 114 1.22 -10.22 0.42
CA THR A 114 2.61 -10.07 -0.01
C THR A 114 2.89 -10.88 -1.28
N LEU A 115 2.42 -12.12 -1.34
CA LEU A 115 2.56 -12.97 -2.54
C LEU A 115 1.90 -12.32 -3.76
N ASN A 116 0.71 -11.73 -3.61
CA ASN A 116 0.06 -11.00 -4.70
C ASN A 116 0.95 -9.91 -5.29
N LEU A 117 1.59 -9.11 -4.42
CA LEU A 117 2.51 -8.05 -4.87
C LEU A 117 3.73 -8.62 -5.58
N LEU A 118 4.36 -9.67 -5.05
CA LEU A 118 5.52 -10.31 -5.65
C LEU A 118 5.20 -10.88 -7.05
N GLU A 119 4.08 -11.58 -7.19
CA GLU A 119 3.65 -12.13 -8.48
C GLU A 119 3.38 -11.03 -9.52
N LEU A 120 2.73 -9.94 -9.10
CA LEU A 120 2.43 -8.81 -9.98
C LEU A 120 3.67 -8.02 -10.35
N THR A 121 4.62 -7.86 -9.43
CA THR A 121 5.93 -7.27 -9.71
C THR A 121 6.67 -8.08 -10.76
N LYS A 122 6.77 -9.39 -10.56
CA LYS A 122 7.40 -10.30 -11.54
C LYS A 122 6.74 -10.19 -12.92
N LYS A 123 5.41 -10.05 -12.98
CA LYS A 123 4.66 -10.05 -14.23
C LYS A 123 4.73 -8.71 -14.98
N TYR A 124 4.69 -7.60 -14.28
CA TYR A 124 4.48 -6.27 -14.88
C TYR A 124 5.61 -5.28 -14.71
N SER A 125 6.49 -5.50 -13.73
CA SER A 125 7.60 -4.58 -13.40
C SER A 125 8.80 -5.35 -12.86
N PHE A 126 9.25 -6.35 -13.62
CA PHE A 126 10.28 -7.32 -13.20
C PHE A 126 11.58 -6.68 -12.71
N ASP A 127 11.97 -5.54 -13.28
CA ASP A 127 13.21 -4.83 -12.91
C ASP A 127 13.04 -3.94 -11.66
N SER A 128 11.86 -3.93 -11.04
CA SER A 128 11.58 -3.10 -9.86
C SER A 128 11.86 -3.88 -8.57
N PRO A 129 12.74 -3.37 -7.67
CA PRO A 129 12.89 -3.90 -6.33
C PRO A 129 11.68 -3.61 -5.44
#